data_c30a8a5b907e42b96fc4e84b4f3e66cf
#
_entry.id   c30a8a5b907e42b96fc4e84b4f3e66cf
#
_cell.length_a   1.000
_cell.length_b   1.000
_cell.length_c   1.000
_cell.angle_alpha   90.00
_cell.angle_beta   90.00
_cell.angle_gamma   90.00
#
_symmetry.space_group_name_H-M   'P 1'
#
loop_
_entity.id
_entity.type
_entity.pdbx_description
1 polymer ?
#
loop_
_entity_poly.entity_id
_entity_poly.type
_entity_poly.pdbx_seq_one_letter_code
_entity_poly.pdbx_strand_id
1 'polypeptide(L)'
;MKTTTTKKTTVKKAAVKKTTVKKAAVKKTTKKTEIAAAGRLAQTVEAGRFSDIKIPDALRTTLKTGWEYIDALFTGEGIRPSTCCMVTGLPGGGKTTISLQLANSLAEQGHVVLYNSCEESGAQIKMKLEKMEFNALLESNNAYFSSFYDISDILAFADKVRKQHKLEAGKGFFLFVDSLQTIERTSKGAGRPAGPAQQQCDAMWDVAGWCKDNMTVALIIGQVTKDGTFAGKQEVKHAVDCHLHLAMDTDKKSETYRQRVAEMQKNRFGSGGVFFPYEITSKGIEFSQ
;
A
#
# COMPACT_ATOMS: atom_id res chain seq x y z
N MET A 1 24.20 -57.07 64.58
CA MET A 1 23.50 -56.32 65.65
C MET A 1 22.93 -55.05 65.05
N LYS A 2 21.64 -54.80 65.20
CA LYS A 2 20.84 -53.60 65.15
C LYS A 2 20.64 -53.03 63.76
N THR A 3 19.52 -53.21 63.16
CA THR A 3 18.15 -52.67 63.34
C THR A 3 17.93 -51.40 62.44
N THR A 4 17.16 -51.63 61.44
CA THR A 4 15.81 -51.08 61.17
C THR A 4 15.71 -49.54 61.20
N THR A 5 15.21 -48.93 60.15
CA THR A 5 13.84 -48.41 60.17
C THR A 5 13.47 -47.72 58.88
N THR A 6 12.36 -48.14 58.35
CA THR A 6 11.43 -47.58 57.38
C THR A 6 11.16 -46.06 57.47
N LYS A 7 10.98 -45.42 56.33
CA LYS A 7 9.91 -44.42 56.19
C LYS A 7 9.37 -44.38 54.74
N LYS A 8 8.17 -44.87 54.63
CA LYS A 8 7.17 -44.52 53.57
C LYS A 8 6.63 -43.11 53.81
N THR A 9 6.08 -42.61 52.78
CA THR A 9 5.16 -41.44 52.63
C THR A 9 5.86 -40.21 52.08
N THR A 10 5.64 -39.91 50.80
CA THR A 10 4.68 -38.90 50.31
C THR A 10 4.79 -38.77 48.78
N VAL A 11 3.93 -39.49 48.10
CA VAL A 11 3.65 -39.22 46.68
C VAL A 11 2.14 -39.07 46.57
N LYS A 12 1.64 -37.84 46.63
CA LYS A 12 0.29 -37.46 46.18
C LYS A 12 0.04 -35.98 46.44
N LYS A 13 0.54 -35.12 45.56
CA LYS A 13 0.02 -33.73 45.42
C LYS A 13 0.54 -32.95 44.19
N ALA A 14 1.02 -33.61 43.14
CA ALA A 14 1.56 -32.93 41.95
C ALA A 14 0.71 -33.05 40.67
N ALA A 15 -0.40 -33.81 40.71
CA ALA A 15 -1.16 -34.11 39.48
C ALA A 15 -2.34 -33.20 39.15
N VAL A 16 -2.78 -32.30 40.04
CA VAL A 16 -4.02 -31.50 39.83
C VAL A 16 -3.77 -30.10 39.26
N LYS A 17 -2.53 -29.58 39.29
CA LYS A 17 -2.25 -28.20 38.77
C LYS A 17 -1.89 -28.12 37.28
N LYS A 18 -1.63 -29.23 36.61
CA LYS A 18 -1.25 -29.20 35.15
C LYS A 18 -2.42 -29.15 34.18
N THR A 19 -3.62 -29.53 34.60
CA THR A 19 -4.79 -29.60 33.67
C THR A 19 -5.52 -28.28 33.50
N THR A 20 -5.45 -27.37 34.46
CA THR A 20 -6.15 -26.08 34.41
C THR A 20 -5.40 -25.02 33.57
N VAL A 21 -4.07 -25.10 33.46
CA VAL A 21 -3.27 -24.17 32.67
C VAL A 21 -3.36 -24.43 31.17
N LYS A 22 -3.53 -25.71 30.76
CA LYS A 22 -3.70 -26.05 29.34
C LYS A 22 -5.06 -25.59 28.75
N LYS A 23 -6.14 -25.56 29.54
CA LYS A 23 -7.45 -25.10 29.06
C LYS A 23 -7.53 -23.59 28.89
N ALA A 24 -6.77 -22.79 29.65
CA ALA A 24 -6.74 -21.35 29.51
C ALA A 24 -5.87 -20.88 28.32
N ALA A 25 -4.78 -21.60 28.01
CA ALA A 25 -3.92 -21.30 26.86
C ALA A 25 -4.60 -21.63 25.52
N VAL A 26 -5.34 -22.75 25.45
CA VAL A 26 -6.09 -23.14 24.24
C VAL A 26 -7.26 -22.18 23.96
N LYS A 27 -7.96 -21.66 24.99
CA LYS A 27 -9.02 -20.65 24.79
C LYS A 27 -8.49 -19.27 24.36
N LYS A 28 -7.25 -18.89 24.74
CA LYS A 28 -6.64 -17.62 24.29
C LYS A 28 -6.12 -17.71 22.87
N THR A 29 -5.64 -18.85 22.43
CA THR A 29 -5.14 -19.06 21.06
C THR A 29 -6.29 -19.13 20.05
N THR A 30 -7.39 -19.80 20.38
CA THR A 30 -8.59 -19.83 19.53
C THR A 30 -9.25 -18.46 19.38
N LYS A 31 -9.34 -17.65 20.46
CA LYS A 31 -9.89 -16.29 20.37
C LYS A 31 -9.02 -15.32 19.54
N LYS A 32 -7.69 -15.52 19.55
CA LYS A 32 -6.76 -14.70 18.74
C LYS A 32 -6.79 -15.10 17.26
N THR A 33 -7.06 -16.36 16.97
CA THR A 33 -7.24 -16.88 15.61
C THR A 33 -8.61 -16.50 15.04
N GLU A 34 -9.66 -16.47 15.87
CA GLU A 34 -11.00 -16.00 15.46
C GLU A 34 -11.07 -14.48 15.20
N ILE A 35 -10.32 -13.67 15.96
CA ILE A 35 -10.24 -12.21 15.72
C ILE A 35 -9.40 -11.89 14.47
N ALA A 36 -8.38 -12.69 14.16
CA ALA A 36 -7.60 -12.56 12.93
C ALA A 36 -8.36 -13.08 11.69
N ALA A 37 -9.28 -14.04 11.86
CA ALA A 37 -10.12 -14.55 10.78
C ALA A 37 -11.33 -13.63 10.46
N ALA A 38 -11.81 -12.83 11.43
CA ALA A 38 -12.92 -11.91 11.22
C ALA A 38 -12.56 -10.65 10.41
N GLY A 39 -11.26 -10.39 10.16
CA GLY A 39 -10.78 -9.28 9.30
C GLY A 39 -10.45 -9.69 7.87
N ARG A 40 -10.40 -10.98 7.55
CA ARG A 40 -10.26 -11.44 6.17
C ARG A 40 -11.63 -11.51 5.54
N LEU A 41 -11.81 -10.80 4.43
CA LEU A 41 -13.03 -10.80 3.66
C LEU A 41 -13.56 -12.23 3.52
N ALA A 42 -14.80 -12.44 3.95
CA ALA A 42 -15.56 -13.70 3.83
C ALA A 42 -15.83 -14.12 2.37
N GLN A 43 -15.01 -13.65 1.41
CA GLN A 43 -15.21 -13.84 -0.03
C GLN A 43 -14.08 -14.59 -0.73
N THR A 44 -12.97 -14.91 -0.06
CA THR A 44 -11.91 -15.70 -0.68
C THR A 44 -12.03 -17.15 -0.25
N VAL A 45 -12.31 -18.01 -1.22
CA VAL A 45 -12.16 -19.45 -1.06
C VAL A 45 -10.67 -19.72 -0.85
N GLU A 46 -10.25 -20.10 0.37
CA GLU A 46 -8.84 -20.41 0.65
C GLU A 46 -8.36 -21.65 -0.11
N ALA A 47 -9.26 -22.59 -0.38
CA ALA A 47 -9.01 -23.77 -1.22
C ALA A 47 -10.32 -24.29 -1.80
N GLY A 48 -10.34 -24.67 -3.07
CA GLY A 48 -11.53 -25.17 -3.74
C GLY A 48 -11.35 -25.26 -5.25
N ARG A 49 -12.45 -25.45 -5.95
CA ARG A 49 -12.46 -25.44 -7.42
C ARG A 49 -12.48 -24.00 -7.93
N PHE A 50 -11.90 -23.74 -9.08
CA PHE A 50 -11.98 -22.42 -9.73
C PHE A 50 -13.41 -21.96 -9.98
N SER A 51 -14.32 -22.89 -10.28
CA SER A 51 -15.77 -22.62 -10.47
C SER A 51 -16.47 -22.07 -9.21
N ASP A 52 -15.93 -22.36 -8.02
CA ASP A 52 -16.52 -21.95 -6.75
C ASP A 52 -16.06 -20.54 -6.33
N ILE A 53 -15.03 -20.00 -7.01
CA ILE A 53 -14.51 -18.67 -6.76
C ILE A 53 -15.45 -17.61 -7.29
N LYS A 54 -16.04 -16.83 -6.40
CA LYS A 54 -16.83 -15.66 -6.76
C LYS A 54 -15.92 -14.46 -7.01
N ILE A 55 -16.01 -13.90 -8.22
CA ILE A 55 -15.30 -12.67 -8.54
C ILE A 55 -16.13 -11.48 -8.03
N PRO A 56 -15.62 -10.65 -7.10
CA PRO A 56 -16.30 -9.43 -6.69
C PRO A 56 -16.58 -8.52 -7.89
N ASP A 57 -17.75 -7.91 -7.95
CA ASP A 57 -18.12 -7.01 -9.06
C ASP A 57 -17.15 -5.83 -9.21
N ALA A 58 -16.61 -5.33 -8.10
CA ALA A 58 -15.58 -4.30 -8.10
C ALA A 58 -14.34 -4.67 -8.95
N LEU A 59 -13.96 -5.96 -9.03
CA LEU A 59 -12.83 -6.40 -9.85
C LEU A 59 -13.13 -6.50 -11.34
N ARG A 60 -14.42 -6.38 -11.73
CA ARG A 60 -14.85 -6.40 -13.14
C ARG A 60 -14.82 -5.01 -13.78
N THR A 61 -14.65 -3.97 -12.97
CA THR A 61 -14.63 -2.58 -13.40
C THR A 61 -13.26 -1.97 -13.22
N THR A 62 -13.00 -0.85 -13.89
CA THR A 62 -11.83 -0.01 -13.72
C THR A 62 -12.25 1.34 -13.12
N LEU A 63 -11.35 1.96 -12.40
CA LEU A 63 -11.53 3.28 -11.78
C LEU A 63 -10.85 4.30 -12.69
N LYS A 64 -11.64 5.11 -13.38
CA LYS A 64 -11.10 6.15 -14.27
C LYS A 64 -10.44 7.24 -13.44
N THR A 65 -9.23 7.61 -13.85
CA THR A 65 -8.47 8.67 -13.16
C THR A 65 -8.88 10.07 -13.61
N GLY A 66 -9.50 10.21 -14.77
CA GLY A 66 -9.73 11.49 -15.42
C GLY A 66 -8.50 12.04 -16.14
N TRP A 67 -7.40 11.27 -16.14
CA TRP A 67 -6.15 11.62 -16.79
C TRP A 67 -5.77 10.52 -17.80
N GLU A 68 -6.03 10.77 -19.07
CA GLU A 68 -5.99 9.77 -20.16
C GLU A 68 -4.65 9.03 -20.24
N TYR A 69 -3.52 9.74 -20.13
CA TYR A 69 -2.19 9.11 -20.15
C TYR A 69 -1.97 8.16 -18.98
N ILE A 70 -2.48 8.51 -17.79
CA ILE A 70 -2.41 7.62 -16.63
C ILE A 70 -3.30 6.41 -16.85
N ASP A 71 -4.53 6.59 -17.33
CA ASP A 71 -5.43 5.48 -17.64
C ASP A 71 -4.78 4.52 -18.66
N ALA A 72 -4.10 5.07 -19.69
CA ALA A 72 -3.38 4.30 -20.69
C ALA A 72 -2.17 3.54 -20.12
N LEU A 73 -1.43 4.13 -19.17
CA LEU A 73 -0.33 3.46 -18.47
C LEU A 73 -0.80 2.23 -17.67
N PHE A 74 -2.02 2.24 -17.12
CA PHE A 74 -2.51 1.12 -16.31
C PHE A 74 -3.19 0.04 -17.15
N THR A 75 -4.38 0.28 -17.68
CA THR A 75 -5.15 -0.73 -18.41
C THR A 75 -5.71 -0.23 -19.74
N GLY A 76 -5.52 1.04 -20.07
CA GLY A 76 -6.23 1.75 -21.13
C GLY A 76 -7.60 2.30 -20.71
N GLU A 77 -8.14 1.82 -19.57
CA GLU A 77 -9.48 2.17 -19.09
C GLU A 77 -9.50 2.73 -17.66
N GLY A 78 -8.33 2.89 -17.04
CA GLY A 78 -8.18 3.32 -15.64
C GLY A 78 -7.47 2.31 -14.75
N ILE A 79 -7.55 2.49 -13.45
CA ILE A 79 -6.87 1.65 -12.46
C ILE A 79 -7.84 0.59 -11.94
N ARG A 80 -7.41 -0.67 -11.92
CA ARG A 80 -8.22 -1.74 -11.37
C ARG A 80 -8.27 -1.69 -9.84
N PRO A 81 -9.42 -1.85 -9.19
CA PRO A 81 -9.49 -2.03 -7.75
C PRO A 81 -8.54 -3.13 -7.25
N SER A 82 -8.12 -3.08 -5.99
CA SER A 82 -7.16 -4.04 -5.41
C SER A 82 -5.72 -3.87 -5.90
N THR A 83 -5.38 -2.74 -6.53
CA THR A 83 -4.03 -2.45 -7.04
C THR A 83 -3.16 -1.79 -5.98
N CYS A 84 -1.98 -2.36 -5.75
CA CYS A 84 -0.87 -1.68 -5.07
C CYS A 84 0.19 -1.31 -6.12
N CYS A 85 0.41 -0.01 -6.31
CA CYS A 85 1.36 0.53 -7.29
C CYS A 85 2.53 1.21 -6.57
N MET A 86 3.75 0.93 -7.02
CA MET A 86 4.94 1.66 -6.61
C MET A 86 5.29 2.71 -7.68
N VAL A 87 5.53 3.96 -7.26
CA VAL A 87 5.99 5.06 -8.11
C VAL A 87 7.45 5.36 -7.76
N THR A 88 8.36 5.16 -8.68
CA THR A 88 9.79 5.38 -8.45
C THR A 88 10.40 6.38 -9.44
N GLY A 89 11.59 6.85 -9.14
CA GLY A 89 12.35 7.75 -10.00
C GLY A 89 13.41 8.51 -9.22
N LEU A 90 14.33 9.15 -9.93
CA LEU A 90 15.38 9.97 -9.33
C LEU A 90 14.80 11.16 -8.55
N PRO A 91 15.55 11.74 -7.59
CA PRO A 91 15.22 13.03 -7.01
C PRO A 91 14.99 14.08 -8.10
N GLY A 92 13.95 14.91 -7.96
CA GLY A 92 13.56 15.90 -8.98
C GLY A 92 12.86 15.33 -10.23
N GLY A 93 12.60 14.01 -10.28
CA GLY A 93 11.88 13.38 -11.39
C GLY A 93 10.35 13.61 -11.38
N GLY A 94 9.80 14.35 -10.41
CA GLY A 94 8.37 14.69 -10.40
C GLY A 94 7.47 13.70 -9.67
N LYS A 95 8.01 12.77 -8.86
CA LYS A 95 7.22 11.75 -8.14
C LYS A 95 6.09 12.34 -7.30
N THR A 96 6.41 13.29 -6.42
CA THR A 96 5.41 13.99 -5.61
C THR A 96 4.43 14.78 -6.49
N THR A 97 4.92 15.43 -7.55
CA THR A 97 4.08 16.22 -8.47
C THR A 97 3.06 15.36 -9.20
N ILE A 98 3.49 14.25 -9.83
CA ILE A 98 2.57 13.33 -10.54
C ILE A 98 1.57 12.70 -9.57
N SER A 99 2.00 12.38 -8.33
CA SER A 99 1.14 11.78 -7.32
C SER A 99 0.08 12.78 -6.82
N LEU A 100 0.44 14.04 -6.58
CA LEU A 100 -0.52 15.08 -6.19
C LEU A 100 -1.49 15.42 -7.33
N GLN A 101 -0.99 15.50 -8.56
CA GLN A 101 -1.83 15.76 -9.74
C GLN A 101 -2.81 14.64 -10.00
N LEU A 102 -2.36 13.38 -9.89
CA LEU A 102 -3.24 12.23 -9.98
C LEU A 102 -4.27 12.20 -8.84
N ALA A 103 -3.84 12.49 -7.61
CA ALA A 103 -4.73 12.60 -6.46
C ALA A 103 -5.82 13.68 -6.69
N ASN A 104 -5.44 14.82 -7.27
CA ASN A 104 -6.38 15.89 -7.62
C ASN A 104 -7.40 15.43 -8.69
N SER A 105 -6.91 14.84 -9.77
CA SER A 105 -7.77 14.31 -10.85
C SER A 105 -8.74 13.25 -10.34
N LEU A 106 -8.28 12.35 -9.45
CA LEU A 106 -9.14 11.34 -8.81
C LEU A 106 -10.22 11.98 -7.93
N ALA A 107 -9.87 13.02 -7.16
CA ALA A 107 -10.83 13.75 -6.33
C ALA A 107 -11.89 14.46 -7.19
N GLU A 108 -11.49 15.05 -8.33
CA GLU A 108 -12.41 15.63 -9.34
C GLU A 108 -13.38 14.59 -9.91
N GLN A 109 -12.90 13.38 -10.12
CA GLN A 109 -13.74 12.25 -10.56
C GLN A 109 -14.67 11.74 -9.45
N GLY A 110 -14.59 12.26 -8.22
CA GLY A 110 -15.41 11.85 -7.08
C GLY A 110 -14.92 10.58 -6.39
N HIS A 111 -13.67 10.16 -6.61
CA HIS A 111 -13.03 9.13 -5.79
C HIS A 111 -12.63 9.72 -4.44
N VAL A 112 -12.57 8.87 -3.41
CA VAL A 112 -12.05 9.28 -2.10
C VAL A 112 -10.54 9.12 -2.09
N VAL A 113 -9.83 10.18 -1.73
CA VAL A 113 -8.38 10.24 -1.73
C VAL A 113 -7.85 10.51 -0.33
N LEU A 114 -6.88 9.73 0.12
CA LEU A 114 -6.06 10.00 1.29
C LEU A 114 -4.60 10.15 0.86
N TYR A 115 -4.02 11.32 1.09
CA TYR A 115 -2.60 11.57 0.85
C TYR A 115 -1.85 11.62 2.19
N ASN A 116 -1.00 10.63 2.45
CA ASN A 116 -0.10 10.60 3.60
C ASN A 116 1.30 11.06 3.19
N SER A 117 1.76 12.19 3.72
CA SER A 117 3.12 12.67 3.50
C SER A 117 3.91 12.66 4.80
N CYS A 118 5.08 11.99 4.77
CA CYS A 118 6.05 11.97 5.86
C CYS A 118 7.29 12.81 5.55
N GLU A 119 7.49 13.21 4.29
CA GLU A 119 8.63 14.03 3.88
C GLU A 119 8.32 15.52 3.98
N GLU A 120 7.08 15.92 3.71
CA GLU A 120 6.65 17.30 3.70
C GLU A 120 5.47 17.53 4.64
N SER A 121 5.48 18.66 5.33
CA SER A 121 4.35 19.05 6.19
C SER A 121 3.09 19.35 5.38
N GLY A 122 1.92 19.23 6.01
CA GLY A 122 0.66 19.59 5.37
C GLY A 122 0.61 21.02 4.82
N ALA A 123 1.29 21.96 5.49
CA ALA A 123 1.41 23.35 5.00
C ALA A 123 2.22 23.44 3.69
N GLN A 124 3.33 22.70 3.58
CA GLN A 124 4.14 22.64 2.36
C GLN A 124 3.39 21.99 1.21
N ILE A 125 2.68 20.89 1.48
CA ILE A 125 1.80 20.25 0.49
C ILE A 125 0.72 21.24 0.03
N LYS A 126 0.03 21.90 0.96
CA LYS A 126 -1.02 22.88 0.63
C LYS A 126 -0.49 24.01 -0.25
N MET A 127 0.68 24.58 0.07
CA MET A 127 1.31 25.59 -0.78
C MET A 127 1.59 25.10 -2.21
N LYS A 128 1.97 23.83 -2.38
CA LYS A 128 2.15 23.23 -3.71
C LYS A 128 0.83 23.10 -4.45
N LEU A 129 -0.23 22.65 -3.76
CA LEU A 129 -1.56 22.52 -4.36
C LEU A 129 -2.09 23.89 -4.84
N GLU A 130 -1.96 24.92 -4.00
CA GLU A 130 -2.34 26.30 -4.37
C GLU A 130 -1.55 26.82 -5.58
N LYS A 131 -0.22 26.61 -5.61
CA LYS A 131 0.63 27.01 -6.72
C LYS A 131 0.29 26.32 -8.04
N MET A 132 -0.07 25.02 -7.98
CA MET A 132 -0.42 24.21 -9.15
C MET A 132 -1.92 24.28 -9.48
N GLU A 133 -2.73 24.99 -8.68
CA GLU A 133 -4.17 25.11 -8.83
C GLU A 133 -4.90 23.73 -8.75
N PHE A 134 -4.45 22.85 -7.86
CA PHE A 134 -5.07 21.55 -7.61
C PHE A 134 -6.26 21.70 -6.64
N ASN A 135 -7.32 22.32 -7.15
CA ASN A 135 -8.46 22.78 -6.35
C ASN A 135 -9.30 21.65 -5.79
N ALA A 136 -9.38 20.50 -6.48
CA ALA A 136 -10.16 19.37 -5.95
C ALA A 136 -9.59 18.83 -4.64
N LEU A 137 -8.27 18.81 -4.46
CA LEU A 137 -7.66 18.45 -3.18
C LEU A 137 -7.84 19.50 -2.09
N LEU A 138 -8.06 20.76 -2.45
CA LEU A 138 -8.23 21.87 -1.50
C LEU A 138 -9.68 22.03 -1.04
N GLU A 139 -10.65 21.77 -1.91
CA GLU A 139 -12.05 22.19 -1.73
C GLU A 139 -13.03 21.03 -1.58
N SER A 140 -12.68 19.82 -2.04
CA SER A 140 -13.60 18.69 -1.99
C SER A 140 -13.69 18.03 -0.62
N ASN A 141 -14.85 17.44 -0.33
CA ASN A 141 -15.10 16.70 0.91
C ASN A 141 -14.59 15.23 0.85
N ASN A 142 -13.98 14.82 -0.26
CA ASN A 142 -13.49 13.46 -0.51
C ASN A 142 -11.95 13.37 -0.53
N ALA A 143 -11.25 14.47 -0.23
CA ALA A 143 -9.79 14.52 -0.15
C ALA A 143 -9.31 14.74 1.29
N TYR A 144 -8.38 13.91 1.73
CA TYR A 144 -7.85 13.86 3.08
C TYR A 144 -6.33 13.90 3.09
N PHE A 145 -5.76 14.51 4.12
CA PHE A 145 -4.33 14.54 4.38
C PHE A 145 -4.00 13.86 5.71
N SER A 146 -2.86 13.18 5.77
CA SER A 146 -2.25 12.71 7.03
C SER A 146 -0.73 12.77 6.95
N SER A 147 -0.07 12.68 8.11
CA SER A 147 1.40 12.67 8.23
C SER A 147 1.86 11.62 9.25
N PHE A 148 1.26 10.43 9.20
CA PHE A 148 1.65 9.30 10.03
C PHE A 148 2.88 8.61 9.48
N TYR A 149 3.79 8.21 10.39
CA TYR A 149 5.01 7.46 10.05
C TYR A 149 4.82 5.95 10.19
N ASP A 150 4.00 5.48 11.14
CA ASP A 150 3.74 4.04 11.30
C ASP A 150 2.68 3.56 10.31
N ILE A 151 2.99 2.48 9.58
CA ILE A 151 2.08 1.92 8.58
C ILE A 151 0.74 1.48 9.18
N SER A 152 0.73 1.02 10.42
CA SER A 152 -0.49 0.60 11.10
C SER A 152 -1.43 1.78 11.34
N ASP A 153 -0.89 2.95 11.67
CA ASP A 153 -1.66 4.18 11.88
C ASP A 153 -2.19 4.73 10.56
N ILE A 154 -1.37 4.67 9.48
CA ILE A 154 -1.79 5.05 8.13
C ILE A 154 -2.99 4.20 7.70
N LEU A 155 -2.89 2.87 7.81
CA LEU A 155 -3.97 1.96 7.39
C LEU A 155 -5.20 2.07 8.28
N ALA A 156 -5.02 2.30 9.60
CA ALA A 156 -6.15 2.53 10.51
C ALA A 156 -6.91 3.81 10.17
N PHE A 157 -6.19 4.89 9.83
CA PHE A 157 -6.82 6.13 9.39
C PHE A 157 -7.47 6.01 8.01
N ALA A 158 -6.82 5.31 7.07
CA ALA A 158 -7.39 4.98 5.77
C ALA A 158 -8.72 4.21 5.90
N ASP A 159 -8.77 3.22 6.80
CA ASP A 159 -9.99 2.48 7.09
C ASP A 159 -11.09 3.36 7.70
N LYS A 160 -10.71 4.29 8.59
CA LYS A 160 -11.65 5.25 9.18
C LYS A 160 -12.26 6.13 8.10
N VAL A 161 -11.43 6.73 7.24
CA VAL A 161 -11.89 7.60 6.14
C VAL A 161 -12.76 6.81 5.17
N ARG A 162 -12.31 5.62 4.72
CA ARG A 162 -13.05 4.76 3.79
C ARG A 162 -14.45 4.41 4.30
N LYS A 163 -14.59 4.10 5.59
CA LYS A 163 -15.87 3.76 6.22
C LYS A 163 -16.83 4.95 6.36
N GLN A 164 -16.32 6.19 6.32
CA GLN A 164 -17.15 7.40 6.34
C GLN A 164 -17.83 7.67 5.00
N HIS A 165 -17.30 7.09 3.91
CA HIS A 165 -17.82 7.29 2.57
C HIS A 165 -18.56 6.06 2.07
N LYS A 166 -19.79 6.28 1.57
CA LYS A 166 -20.53 5.30 0.79
C LYS A 166 -20.14 5.48 -0.67
N LEU A 167 -19.19 4.66 -1.13
CA LEU A 167 -18.71 4.73 -2.51
C LEU A 167 -19.82 4.34 -3.49
N GLU A 168 -20.04 5.17 -4.49
CA GLU A 168 -20.93 4.89 -5.61
C GLU A 168 -20.29 3.89 -6.59
N ALA A 169 -21.09 3.32 -7.47
CA ALA A 169 -20.59 2.44 -8.53
C ALA A 169 -19.57 3.18 -9.42
N GLY A 170 -18.42 2.54 -9.68
CA GLY A 170 -17.31 3.14 -10.44
C GLY A 170 -16.47 4.13 -9.66
N LYS A 171 -16.72 4.33 -8.36
CA LYS A 171 -15.85 5.14 -7.47
C LYS A 171 -15.05 4.24 -6.54
N GLY A 172 -13.85 4.69 -6.17
CA GLY A 172 -12.91 3.94 -5.34
C GLY A 172 -12.27 4.79 -4.27
N PHE A 173 -11.53 4.11 -3.39
CA PHE A 173 -10.67 4.75 -2.40
C PHE A 173 -9.21 4.63 -2.83
N PHE A 174 -8.48 5.73 -2.80
CA PHE A 174 -7.08 5.83 -3.19
C PHE A 174 -6.22 6.32 -2.02
N LEU A 175 -5.22 5.53 -1.66
CA LEU A 175 -4.20 5.85 -0.67
C LEU A 175 -2.90 6.24 -1.38
N PHE A 176 -2.40 7.44 -1.10
CA PHE A 176 -1.05 7.87 -1.51
C PHE A 176 -0.14 7.88 -0.29
N VAL A 177 1.10 7.39 -0.44
CA VAL A 177 2.12 7.38 0.61
C VAL A 177 3.42 7.98 0.06
N ASP A 178 3.82 9.13 0.58
CA ASP A 178 5.03 9.86 0.20
C ASP A 178 5.93 10.05 1.44
N SER A 179 6.95 9.23 1.63
CA SER A 179 7.43 8.13 0.81
C SER A 179 7.65 6.85 1.65
N LEU A 180 7.88 5.73 0.97
CA LEU A 180 8.19 4.44 1.60
C LEU A 180 9.42 4.49 2.52
N GLN A 181 10.40 5.34 2.19
CA GLN A 181 11.65 5.45 2.93
C GLN A 181 11.49 6.00 4.35
N THR A 182 10.42 6.75 4.59
CA THR A 182 10.10 7.36 5.89
C THR A 182 9.11 6.54 6.71
N ILE A 183 8.58 5.45 6.13
CA ILE A 183 7.61 4.60 6.81
C ILE A 183 8.32 3.70 7.83
N GLU A 184 7.77 3.69 9.04
CA GLU A 184 8.12 2.78 10.11
C GLU A 184 7.10 1.64 10.22
N ARG A 185 7.56 0.53 10.75
CA ARG A 185 6.70 -0.58 11.16
C ARG A 185 7.05 -0.98 12.58
N THR A 186 6.31 -0.46 13.52
CA THR A 186 6.47 -0.83 14.92
C THR A 186 6.00 -2.28 15.13
N SER A 187 6.96 -3.20 15.25
CA SER A 187 6.64 -4.57 15.64
C SER A 187 6.15 -4.59 17.08
N LYS A 188 4.86 -4.78 17.30
CA LYS A 188 4.26 -5.01 18.64
C LYS A 188 4.62 -6.42 19.16
N GLY A 189 5.91 -6.76 19.26
CA GLY A 189 6.37 -8.07 19.72
C GLY A 189 7.75 -8.00 20.38
N ALA A 190 8.00 -8.88 21.36
CA ALA A 190 9.26 -9.00 22.09
C ALA A 190 10.37 -9.57 21.18
N GLY A 191 10.88 -8.79 20.24
CA GLY A 191 11.99 -9.13 19.37
C GLY A 191 12.77 -7.88 18.98
N ARG A 192 14.03 -8.07 18.52
CA ARG A 192 14.84 -6.98 17.99
C ARG A 192 14.12 -6.37 16.77
N PRO A 193 13.96 -5.03 16.69
CA PRO A 193 13.33 -4.40 15.53
C PRO A 193 14.05 -4.82 14.23
N ALA A 194 13.29 -5.11 13.20
CA ALA A 194 13.84 -5.35 11.87
C ALA A 194 14.58 -4.10 11.38
N GLY A 195 15.64 -4.28 10.58
CA GLY A 195 16.32 -3.15 9.95
C GLY A 195 15.40 -2.38 9.00
N PRO A 196 15.71 -1.10 8.67
CA PRO A 196 14.84 -0.24 7.88
C PRO A 196 14.38 -0.86 6.55
N ALA A 197 15.26 -1.50 5.82
CA ALA A 197 14.92 -2.14 4.55
C ALA A 197 13.93 -3.31 4.70
N GLN A 198 13.94 -4.03 5.83
CA GLN A 198 12.96 -5.06 6.10
C GLN A 198 11.62 -4.45 6.51
N GLN A 199 11.63 -3.40 7.33
CA GLN A 199 10.41 -2.68 7.72
C GLN A 199 9.68 -2.12 6.49
N GLN A 200 10.40 -1.55 5.52
CA GLN A 200 9.84 -1.08 4.25
C GLN A 200 9.22 -2.21 3.44
N CYS A 201 9.88 -3.36 3.37
CA CYS A 201 9.37 -4.54 2.69
C CYS A 201 8.07 -5.03 3.34
N ASP A 202 8.08 -5.16 4.67
CA ASP A 202 6.92 -5.62 5.43
C ASP A 202 5.75 -4.62 5.34
N ALA A 203 6.03 -3.31 5.39
CA ALA A 203 5.03 -2.26 5.20
C ALA A 203 4.38 -2.34 3.81
N MET A 204 5.17 -2.60 2.78
CA MET A 204 4.64 -2.77 1.42
C MET A 204 3.71 -3.98 1.31
N TRP A 205 4.06 -5.11 1.96
CA TRP A 205 3.18 -6.28 2.02
C TRP A 205 1.89 -6.00 2.79
N ASP A 206 1.96 -5.23 3.89
CA ASP A 206 0.78 -4.82 4.66
C ASP A 206 -0.17 -3.97 3.80
N VAL A 207 0.36 -2.98 3.03
CA VAL A 207 -0.45 -2.17 2.11
C VAL A 207 -1.03 -3.00 0.98
N ALA A 208 -0.23 -3.86 0.34
CA ALA A 208 -0.71 -4.71 -0.75
C ALA A 208 -1.81 -5.68 -0.29
N GLY A 209 -1.68 -6.24 0.92
CA GLY A 209 -2.72 -7.03 1.56
C GLY A 209 -3.99 -6.22 1.82
N TRP A 210 -3.83 -5.02 2.40
CA TRP A 210 -4.93 -4.12 2.68
C TRP A 210 -5.69 -3.69 1.41
N CYS A 211 -4.99 -3.42 0.30
CA CYS A 211 -5.63 -3.12 -0.98
C CYS A 211 -6.51 -4.28 -1.47
N LYS A 212 -6.02 -5.52 -1.36
CA LYS A 212 -6.75 -6.73 -1.77
C LYS A 212 -7.97 -6.98 -0.89
N ASP A 213 -7.82 -6.83 0.42
CA ASP A 213 -8.88 -7.08 1.39
C ASP A 213 -10.00 -6.05 1.30
N ASN A 214 -9.71 -4.83 0.84
CA ASN A 214 -10.65 -3.71 0.81
C ASN A 214 -11.05 -3.23 -0.59
N MET A 215 -10.57 -3.88 -1.67
CA MET A 215 -10.80 -3.47 -3.06
C MET A 215 -10.43 -1.99 -3.30
N THR A 216 -9.34 -1.54 -2.66
CA THR A 216 -8.83 -0.17 -2.74
C THR A 216 -7.59 -0.10 -3.63
N VAL A 217 -7.12 1.11 -3.90
CA VAL A 217 -5.89 1.35 -4.64
C VAL A 217 -4.90 2.08 -3.74
N ALA A 218 -3.63 1.67 -3.77
CA ALA A 218 -2.55 2.43 -3.14
C ALA A 218 -1.45 2.76 -4.16
N LEU A 219 -0.95 4.01 -4.08
CA LEU A 219 0.22 4.47 -4.81
C LEU A 219 1.29 4.88 -3.78
N ILE A 220 2.44 4.22 -3.82
CA ILE A 220 3.50 4.40 -2.83
C ILE A 220 4.74 4.91 -3.54
N ILE A 221 5.20 6.09 -3.15
CA ILE A 221 6.41 6.69 -3.68
C ILE A 221 7.63 6.00 -3.08
N GLY A 222 8.52 5.51 -3.95
CA GLY A 222 9.80 4.94 -3.59
C GLY A 222 10.96 5.72 -4.24
N GLN A 223 12.09 5.81 -3.53
CA GLN A 223 13.29 6.41 -4.09
C GLN A 223 14.14 5.34 -4.77
N VAL A 224 14.87 5.75 -5.80
CA VAL A 224 15.89 4.95 -6.44
C VAL A 224 17.28 5.52 -6.12
N THR A 225 18.29 4.67 -6.14
CA THR A 225 19.70 5.08 -6.04
C THR A 225 20.11 5.86 -7.29
N LYS A 226 21.30 6.48 -7.26
CA LYS A 226 21.86 7.20 -8.43
C LYS A 226 22.00 6.32 -9.67
N ASP A 227 22.17 5.02 -9.47
CA ASP A 227 22.28 4.03 -10.56
C ASP A 227 20.90 3.56 -11.07
N GLY A 228 19.81 4.21 -10.69
CA GLY A 228 18.45 3.85 -11.11
C GLY A 228 17.90 2.58 -10.47
N THR A 229 18.65 1.95 -9.55
CA THR A 229 18.16 0.77 -8.82
C THR A 229 17.28 1.20 -7.64
N PHE A 230 16.28 0.39 -7.30
CA PHE A 230 15.44 0.66 -6.15
C PHE A 230 16.28 0.70 -4.86
N ALA A 231 16.13 1.77 -4.07
CA ALA A 231 16.90 2.01 -2.84
C ALA A 231 16.52 1.10 -1.66
N GLY A 232 15.71 0.07 -1.89
CA GLY A 232 15.26 -0.92 -0.92
C GLY A 232 15.51 -2.35 -1.38
N LYS A 233 14.95 -3.31 -0.65
CA LYS A 233 15.03 -4.71 -1.05
C LYS A 233 14.26 -4.95 -2.36
N GLN A 234 14.84 -5.78 -3.25
CA GLN A 234 14.17 -6.18 -4.49
C GLN A 234 12.82 -6.89 -4.26
N GLU A 235 12.67 -7.51 -3.08
CA GLU A 235 11.42 -8.16 -2.62
C GLU A 235 10.22 -7.21 -2.62
N VAL A 236 10.40 -5.91 -2.42
CA VAL A 236 9.35 -4.88 -2.51
C VAL A 236 8.67 -4.91 -3.88
N LYS A 237 9.44 -5.14 -4.96
CA LYS A 237 8.88 -5.26 -6.32
C LYS A 237 7.95 -6.47 -6.49
N HIS A 238 8.10 -7.50 -5.65
CA HIS A 238 7.20 -8.66 -5.67
C HIS A 238 5.87 -8.39 -4.98
N ALA A 239 5.87 -7.53 -3.98
CA ALA A 239 4.66 -7.17 -3.22
C ALA A 239 3.67 -6.35 -4.07
N VAL A 240 4.16 -5.48 -4.98
CA VAL A 240 3.32 -4.58 -5.77
C VAL A 240 2.73 -5.25 -7.02
N ASP A 241 1.58 -4.77 -7.45
CA ASP A 241 0.91 -5.20 -8.68
C ASP A 241 1.40 -4.40 -9.88
N CYS A 242 1.66 -3.12 -9.69
CA CYS A 242 2.15 -2.20 -10.71
C CYS A 242 3.42 -1.48 -10.25
N HIS A 243 4.28 -1.10 -11.20
CA HIS A 243 5.47 -0.29 -10.95
C HIS A 243 5.58 0.77 -12.05
N LEU A 244 5.25 2.00 -11.69
CA LEU A 244 5.45 3.19 -12.52
C LEU A 244 6.82 3.80 -12.23
N HIS A 245 7.66 3.93 -13.23
CA HIS A 245 9.00 4.49 -13.11
C HIS A 245 9.14 5.80 -13.89
N LEU A 246 9.60 6.83 -13.21
CA LEU A 246 9.90 8.13 -13.79
C LEU A 246 11.40 8.23 -14.05
N ALA A 247 11.79 8.23 -15.31
CA ALA A 247 13.19 8.22 -15.73
C ALA A 247 13.52 9.34 -16.73
N MET A 248 14.79 9.53 -16.96
CA MET A 248 15.30 10.23 -18.14
C MET A 248 15.66 9.14 -19.17
N ASP A 249 15.13 9.24 -20.37
CA ASP A 249 15.53 8.33 -21.44
C ASP A 249 16.98 8.60 -21.87
N THR A 250 17.81 7.60 -21.76
CA THR A 250 19.25 7.67 -22.09
C THR A 250 19.62 6.85 -23.33
N ASP A 251 18.67 6.17 -23.97
CA ASP A 251 18.92 5.44 -25.21
C ASP A 251 19.03 6.43 -26.39
N LYS A 252 20.22 6.57 -26.93
CA LYS A 252 20.52 7.43 -28.08
C LYS A 252 19.75 7.06 -29.36
N LYS A 253 19.17 5.87 -29.43
CA LYS A 253 18.38 5.41 -30.58
C LYS A 253 16.89 5.64 -30.39
N SER A 254 16.46 6.02 -29.19
CA SER A 254 15.07 6.28 -28.88
C SER A 254 14.67 7.67 -29.40
N GLU A 255 13.45 7.79 -29.87
CA GLU A 255 12.83 9.07 -30.26
C GLU A 255 12.66 10.02 -29.06
N THR A 256 12.58 9.47 -27.85
CA THR A 256 12.47 10.22 -26.59
C THR A 256 13.82 10.46 -25.90
N TYR A 257 14.94 10.31 -26.63
CA TYR A 257 16.28 10.51 -26.06
C TYR A 257 16.40 11.88 -25.36
N ARG A 258 16.86 11.86 -24.10
CA ARG A 258 16.96 13.02 -23.20
C ARG A 258 15.63 13.63 -22.75
N GLN A 259 14.51 12.98 -23.02
CA GLN A 259 13.23 13.38 -22.43
C GLN A 259 12.97 12.64 -21.11
N ARG A 260 12.17 13.22 -20.25
CA ARG A 260 11.61 12.47 -19.11
C ARG A 260 10.51 11.55 -19.62
N VAL A 261 10.51 10.32 -19.13
CA VAL A 261 9.51 9.33 -19.50
C VAL A 261 8.89 8.71 -18.23
N ALA A 262 7.59 8.53 -18.25
CA ALA A 262 6.85 7.76 -17.27
C ALA A 262 6.58 6.39 -17.88
N GLU A 263 7.19 5.34 -17.33
CA GLU A 263 7.15 3.98 -17.84
C GLU A 263 6.46 3.05 -16.85
N MET A 264 5.50 2.27 -17.31
CA MET A 264 4.91 1.18 -16.54
C MET A 264 5.78 -0.08 -16.67
N GLN A 265 6.79 -0.22 -15.80
CA GLN A 265 7.74 -1.34 -15.82
C GLN A 265 7.12 -2.68 -15.41
N LYS A 266 6.10 -2.66 -14.60
CA LYS A 266 5.36 -3.85 -14.16
C LYS A 266 3.88 -3.54 -14.12
N ASN A 267 3.05 -4.42 -14.68
CA ASN A 267 1.59 -4.32 -14.61
C ASN A 267 0.98 -5.72 -14.60
N ARG A 268 0.36 -6.11 -13.49
CA ARG A 268 -0.35 -7.41 -13.40
C ARG A 268 -1.70 -7.41 -14.09
N PHE A 269 -2.25 -6.23 -14.39
CA PHE A 269 -3.59 -6.07 -14.93
C PHE A 269 -3.60 -5.56 -16.38
N GLY A 270 -2.44 -5.27 -16.93
CA GLY A 270 -2.28 -4.74 -18.28
C GLY A 270 -0.89 -4.98 -18.84
N SER A 271 -0.51 -4.26 -19.88
CA SER A 271 0.80 -4.35 -20.50
C SER A 271 1.88 -3.66 -19.66
N GLY A 272 3.03 -4.28 -19.53
CA GLY A 272 4.26 -3.63 -19.09
C GLY A 272 4.99 -3.01 -20.27
N GLY A 273 5.89 -2.05 -20.00
CA GLY A 273 6.69 -1.36 -21.01
C GLY A 273 5.96 -0.25 -21.76
N VAL A 274 4.72 0.07 -21.39
CA VAL A 274 4.03 1.27 -21.90
C VAL A 274 4.68 2.50 -21.26
N PHE A 275 5.04 3.49 -22.06
CA PHE A 275 5.62 4.73 -21.56
C PHE A 275 5.11 5.95 -22.33
N PHE A 276 5.17 7.11 -21.69
CA PHE A 276 4.89 8.41 -22.29
C PHE A 276 5.94 9.41 -21.86
N PRO A 277 6.45 10.26 -22.80
CA PRO A 277 7.28 11.38 -22.45
C PRO A 277 6.47 12.46 -21.72
N TYR A 278 7.14 13.18 -20.80
CA TYR A 278 6.50 14.24 -20.04
C TYR A 278 7.46 15.39 -19.70
N GLU A 279 6.89 16.54 -19.42
CA GLU A 279 7.58 17.71 -18.88
C GLU A 279 7.02 18.07 -17.50
N ILE A 280 7.87 18.72 -16.68
CA ILE A 280 7.46 19.29 -15.40
C ILE A 280 7.33 20.78 -15.59
N THR A 281 6.11 21.27 -15.51
CA THR A 281 5.78 22.70 -15.66
C THR A 281 5.44 23.34 -14.32
N SER A 282 5.15 24.63 -14.32
CA SER A 282 4.64 25.33 -13.13
C SER A 282 3.24 24.83 -12.70
N LYS A 283 2.50 24.18 -13.59
CA LYS A 283 1.14 23.67 -13.39
C LYS A 283 1.10 22.16 -13.10
N GLY A 284 2.25 21.50 -13.11
CA GLY A 284 2.35 20.06 -12.87
C GLY A 284 3.07 19.30 -13.98
N ILE A 285 2.65 18.07 -14.21
CA ILE A 285 3.16 17.20 -15.26
C ILE A 285 2.30 17.35 -16.51
N GLU A 286 2.94 17.55 -17.64
CA GLU A 286 2.33 17.55 -18.96
C GLU A 286 2.92 16.43 -19.80
N PHE A 287 2.08 15.49 -20.24
CA PHE A 287 2.47 14.43 -21.14
C PHE A 287 2.47 14.91 -22.58
N SER A 288 3.39 14.39 -23.38
CA SER A 288 3.45 14.58 -24.83
C SER A 288 3.23 13.25 -25.56
N GLN A 289 2.75 13.37 -26.81
CA GLN A 289 2.60 12.20 -27.70
C GLN A 289 3.95 11.75 -28.26
#